data_174a06fd5f77b7ce767beec81447c287
#
_entry.id   174a06fd5f77b7ce767beec81447c287
#
_cell.length_a   1.000
_cell.length_b   1.000
_cell.length_c   1.000
_cell.angle_alpha   90.00
_cell.angle_beta   90.00
_cell.angle_gamma   90.00
#
_symmetry.space_group_name_H-M   'P 1'
#
loop_
_entity.id
_entity.type
_entity.pdbx_description
1 polymer ?
#
loop_
_entity_poly.entity_id
_entity_poly.type
_entity_poly.pdbx_seq_one_letter_code
_entity_poly.pdbx_strand_id
1 'polypeptide(L)'
;MNNIPEYTVSQLNKSIKDLLEENYSYLKLVGETGSITIASSGHVYFSIKENDEVISCICWKGSYENLQVQIEEGTEYSFYGRITSYSKFGRSVYQLIIDQVEYSGTGSILKLIEDRKKELSLLGLFDDDKKKKLPKYPKSIGVLTSSSGSVIHDIIHRISERFPVTQIKVFPISVQGKNSHIEIIDFLDLIENHDSKDFLKPDLIIFARGGGSLEELMPFNEPDLIKRVFKLKIPNISAIGHDTDYTLLDYVSDLRAPTPTAAAEIAVPDKNHLLNHIQDLQEKLNYSIEQRYIVQ
;
A
#
# COMPACT_ATOMS: atom_id res chain seq x y z
N MET A 1 -10.71 2.56 64.10
CA MET A 1 -11.40 1.48 63.38
C MET A 1 -11.37 1.87 61.91
N ASN A 2 -10.72 1.10 61.08
CA ASN A 2 -10.74 1.34 59.62
C ASN A 2 -12.17 1.17 59.14
N ASN A 3 -12.73 2.20 58.54
CA ASN A 3 -14.06 2.14 57.93
C ASN A 3 -13.99 1.26 56.68
N ILE A 4 -14.12 -0.03 56.85
CA ILE A 4 -14.12 -1.00 55.77
C ILE A 4 -15.49 -0.92 55.09
N PRO A 5 -15.57 -0.55 53.81
CA PRO A 5 -16.85 -0.46 53.12
C PRO A 5 -17.47 -1.86 52.94
N GLU A 6 -18.77 -1.95 53.20
CA GLU A 6 -19.56 -3.17 53.05
C GLU A 6 -20.31 -3.16 51.71
N TYR A 7 -20.19 -4.24 50.96
CA TYR A 7 -20.86 -4.40 49.67
C TYR A 7 -21.63 -5.72 49.62
N THR A 8 -22.77 -5.71 49.00
CA THR A 8 -23.36 -6.96 48.48
C THR A 8 -22.62 -7.45 47.25
N VAL A 9 -22.77 -8.74 46.94
CA VAL A 9 -22.13 -9.32 45.73
C VAL A 9 -22.53 -8.56 44.45
N SER A 10 -23.82 -8.18 44.34
CA SER A 10 -24.31 -7.41 43.20
C SER A 10 -23.74 -6.00 43.12
N GLN A 11 -23.61 -5.34 44.27
CA GLN A 11 -22.99 -4.01 44.32
C GLN A 11 -21.51 -4.05 43.96
N LEU A 12 -20.76 -5.06 44.43
CA LEU A 12 -19.34 -5.21 44.10
C LEU A 12 -19.17 -5.52 42.63
N ASN A 13 -19.94 -6.46 42.05
CA ASN A 13 -19.89 -6.78 40.62
C ASN A 13 -20.22 -5.56 39.75
N LYS A 14 -21.19 -4.75 40.13
CA LYS A 14 -21.52 -3.52 39.43
C LYS A 14 -20.37 -2.50 39.51
N SER A 15 -19.80 -2.30 40.69
CA SER A 15 -18.66 -1.37 40.87
C SER A 15 -17.44 -1.79 40.05
N ILE A 16 -17.13 -3.13 39.99
CA ILE A 16 -16.06 -3.64 39.15
C ILE A 16 -16.35 -3.41 37.67
N LYS A 17 -17.59 -3.65 37.23
CA LYS A 17 -18.00 -3.40 35.85
C LYS A 17 -17.82 -1.93 35.48
N ASP A 18 -18.32 -1.02 36.30
CA ASP A 18 -18.24 0.43 36.09
C ASP A 18 -16.76 0.87 36.02
N LEU A 19 -15.90 0.37 36.89
CA LEU A 19 -14.45 0.61 36.87
C LEU A 19 -13.78 0.13 35.58
N LEU A 20 -14.14 -1.05 35.08
CA LEU A 20 -13.60 -1.58 33.85
C LEU A 20 -14.05 -0.73 32.64
N GLU A 21 -15.33 -0.39 32.56
CA GLU A 21 -15.91 0.39 31.48
C GLU A 21 -15.40 1.85 31.46
N GLU A 22 -15.13 2.45 32.62
CA GLU A 22 -14.55 3.79 32.73
C GLU A 22 -13.06 3.82 32.29
N ASN A 23 -12.25 2.88 32.77
CA ASN A 23 -10.81 2.88 32.52
C ASN A 23 -10.43 2.29 31.15
N TYR A 24 -11.26 1.40 30.61
CA TYR A 24 -11.04 0.71 29.33
C TYR A 24 -12.24 0.90 28.40
N SER A 25 -12.70 2.14 28.29
CA SER A 25 -13.88 2.53 27.50
C SER A 25 -13.72 2.17 26.01
N TYR A 26 -12.50 2.28 25.50
CA TYR A 26 -12.11 1.82 24.14
C TYR A 26 -10.61 1.57 24.13
N LEU A 27 -10.20 0.41 23.60
CA LEU A 27 -8.80 0.01 23.57
C LEU A 27 -8.46 -0.76 22.29
N LYS A 28 -7.19 -0.81 21.98
CA LYS A 28 -6.61 -1.67 20.95
C LYS A 28 -5.89 -2.81 21.67
N LEU A 29 -6.21 -4.06 21.30
CA LEU A 29 -5.51 -5.26 21.76
C LEU A 29 -4.92 -5.99 20.55
N VAL A 30 -3.67 -6.39 20.63
CA VAL A 30 -2.99 -7.19 19.61
C VAL A 30 -2.80 -8.60 20.15
N GLY A 31 -3.09 -9.59 19.33
CA GLY A 31 -2.87 -10.98 19.71
C GLY A 31 -3.41 -11.98 18.68
N GLU A 32 -3.09 -13.24 18.87
CA GLU A 32 -3.51 -14.35 18.03
C GLU A 32 -4.94 -14.77 18.36
N THR A 33 -5.74 -15.00 17.34
CA THR A 33 -7.12 -15.53 17.50
C THR A 33 -7.08 -16.99 17.87
N GLY A 34 -7.73 -17.33 18.98
CA GLY A 34 -7.98 -18.73 19.35
C GLY A 34 -9.23 -19.29 18.67
N SER A 35 -9.83 -20.32 19.31
CA SER A 35 -11.02 -20.99 18.78
C SER A 35 -12.19 -20.01 18.56
N ILE A 36 -12.82 -20.10 17.39
CA ILE A 36 -13.95 -19.27 16.97
C ILE A 36 -15.25 -20.10 17.04
N THR A 37 -16.28 -19.55 17.65
CA THR A 37 -17.60 -20.18 17.74
C THR A 37 -18.67 -19.20 17.32
N ILE A 38 -19.43 -19.53 16.30
CA ILE A 38 -20.59 -18.73 15.85
C ILE A 38 -21.84 -19.32 16.50
N ALA A 39 -22.48 -18.52 17.35
CA ALA A 39 -23.73 -18.93 18.02
C ALA A 39 -24.91 -18.90 17.04
N SER A 40 -25.99 -19.63 17.34
CA SER A 40 -27.23 -19.62 16.57
C SER A 40 -27.85 -18.24 16.41
N SER A 41 -27.56 -17.31 17.33
CA SER A 41 -27.95 -15.89 17.27
C SER A 41 -27.13 -15.07 16.27
N GLY A 42 -26.07 -15.63 15.68
CA GLY A 42 -25.14 -14.95 14.79
C GLY A 42 -24.03 -14.15 15.50
N HIS A 43 -23.98 -14.17 16.83
CA HIS A 43 -22.88 -13.58 17.59
C HIS A 43 -21.65 -14.49 17.50
N VAL A 44 -20.47 -13.90 17.40
CA VAL A 44 -19.19 -14.64 17.28
C VAL A 44 -18.43 -14.52 18.58
N TYR A 45 -18.11 -15.67 19.16
CA TYR A 45 -17.31 -15.79 20.37
C TYR A 45 -15.94 -16.37 20.00
N PHE A 46 -14.88 -15.78 20.51
CA PHE A 46 -13.53 -16.25 20.30
C PHE A 46 -12.63 -15.82 21.46
N SER A 47 -11.39 -16.26 21.43
CA SER A 47 -10.37 -15.83 22.38
C SER A 47 -9.24 -15.14 21.66
N ILE A 48 -8.59 -14.19 22.34
CA ILE A 48 -7.32 -13.60 21.91
C ILE A 48 -6.26 -14.14 22.85
N LYS A 49 -5.13 -14.57 22.28
CA LYS A 49 -4.03 -15.21 23.00
C LYS A 49 -2.74 -14.39 22.78
N GLU A 50 -1.94 -14.31 23.80
CA GLU A 50 -0.57 -13.86 23.74
C GLU A 50 0.24 -14.67 24.76
N ASN A 51 1.21 -15.47 24.32
CA ASN A 51 1.92 -16.44 25.14
C ASN A 51 0.93 -17.36 25.90
N ASP A 52 0.99 -17.37 27.24
CA ASP A 52 0.11 -18.15 28.11
C ASP A 52 -1.15 -17.39 28.57
N GLU A 53 -1.31 -16.12 28.13
CA GLU A 53 -2.43 -15.28 28.52
C GLU A 53 -3.56 -15.36 27.48
N VAL A 54 -4.81 -15.40 27.98
CA VAL A 54 -6.00 -15.53 27.13
C VAL A 54 -7.09 -14.59 27.63
N ILE A 55 -7.71 -13.84 26.69
CA ILE A 55 -8.89 -13.05 26.97
C ILE A 55 -10.07 -13.52 26.12
N SER A 56 -11.24 -13.67 26.73
CA SER A 56 -12.48 -14.04 26.02
C SER A 56 -13.04 -12.81 25.30
N CYS A 57 -13.52 -13.01 24.07
CA CYS A 57 -14.02 -11.95 23.22
C CYS A 57 -15.40 -12.30 22.67
N ILE A 58 -16.18 -11.26 22.39
CA ILE A 58 -17.44 -11.34 21.65
C ILE A 58 -17.47 -10.27 20.57
N CYS A 59 -17.88 -10.65 19.37
CA CYS A 59 -18.27 -9.72 18.33
C CYS A 59 -19.77 -9.90 18.05
N TRP A 60 -20.53 -8.84 18.23
CA TRP A 60 -21.97 -8.88 17.98
C TRP A 60 -22.24 -9.07 16.48
N LYS A 61 -23.35 -9.76 16.14
CA LYS A 61 -23.71 -10.06 14.76
C LYS A 61 -23.59 -8.85 13.82
N GLY A 62 -24.16 -7.70 14.20
CA GLY A 62 -24.11 -6.49 13.40
C GLY A 62 -22.70 -5.92 13.19
N SER A 63 -21.84 -5.99 14.22
CA SER A 63 -20.43 -5.61 14.09
C SER A 63 -19.68 -6.61 13.23
N TYR A 64 -19.90 -7.90 13.43
CA TYR A 64 -19.21 -8.98 12.67
C TYR A 64 -19.51 -8.92 11.16
N GLU A 65 -20.76 -8.69 10.78
CA GLU A 65 -21.18 -8.55 9.38
C GLU A 65 -20.56 -7.31 8.69
N ASN A 66 -20.16 -6.30 9.47
CA ASN A 66 -19.53 -5.08 8.98
C ASN A 66 -18.00 -5.08 9.12
N LEU A 67 -17.38 -6.15 9.62
CA LEU A 67 -15.93 -6.25 9.67
C LEU A 67 -15.34 -6.28 8.26
N GLN A 68 -14.30 -5.51 8.05
CA GLN A 68 -13.55 -5.50 6.79
C GLN A 68 -12.61 -6.71 6.66
N VAL A 69 -12.42 -7.45 7.74
CA VAL A 69 -11.49 -8.57 7.85
C VAL A 69 -12.25 -9.80 8.36
N GLN A 70 -12.13 -10.90 7.66
CA GLN A 70 -12.62 -12.17 8.13
C GLN A 70 -11.64 -12.72 9.17
N ILE A 71 -12.13 -12.97 10.40
CA ILE A 71 -11.30 -13.47 11.50
C ILE A 71 -11.07 -14.97 11.28
N GLU A 72 -9.81 -15.39 11.32
CA GLU A 72 -9.40 -16.80 11.22
C GLU A 72 -8.63 -17.23 12.46
N GLU A 73 -8.78 -18.49 12.88
CA GLU A 73 -8.04 -19.06 13.99
C GLU A 73 -6.53 -19.11 13.69
N GLY A 74 -5.70 -18.87 14.71
CA GLY A 74 -4.25 -18.90 14.60
C GLY A 74 -3.65 -17.69 13.86
N THR A 75 -4.45 -16.65 13.60
CA THR A 75 -3.98 -15.45 12.91
C THR A 75 -3.93 -14.27 13.89
N GLU A 76 -2.87 -13.49 13.81
CA GLU A 76 -2.67 -12.30 14.63
C GLU A 76 -3.40 -11.08 14.05
N TYR A 77 -4.17 -10.42 14.89
CA TYR A 77 -4.91 -9.21 14.54
C TYR A 77 -4.75 -8.12 15.58
N SER A 78 -5.05 -6.89 15.18
CA SER A 78 -5.35 -5.77 16.06
C SER A 78 -6.86 -5.67 16.24
N PHE A 79 -7.31 -5.90 17.44
CA PHE A 79 -8.71 -5.85 17.84
C PHE A 79 -9.00 -4.53 18.53
N TYR A 80 -10.08 -3.88 18.14
CA TYR A 80 -10.54 -2.65 18.76
C TYR A 80 -11.90 -2.89 19.40
N GLY A 81 -12.06 -2.39 20.61
CA GLY A 81 -13.29 -2.61 21.36
C GLY A 81 -13.21 -2.12 22.79
N ARG A 82 -14.15 -2.55 23.60
CA ARG A 82 -14.27 -2.18 25.00
C ARG A 82 -14.37 -3.42 25.90
N ILE A 83 -13.81 -3.30 27.09
CA ILE A 83 -13.91 -4.35 28.09
C ILE A 83 -15.21 -4.20 28.89
N THR A 84 -15.85 -5.32 29.23
CA THR A 84 -16.99 -5.35 30.14
C THR A 84 -16.93 -6.59 31.02
N SER A 85 -17.69 -6.60 32.09
CA SER A 85 -17.91 -7.79 32.90
C SER A 85 -19.37 -8.20 32.90
N TYR A 86 -19.63 -9.49 32.96
CA TYR A 86 -20.96 -10.03 33.10
C TYR A 86 -20.96 -11.27 34.02
N SER A 87 -22.10 -11.51 34.63
CA SER A 87 -22.29 -12.68 35.52
C SER A 87 -23.09 -13.75 34.78
N LYS A 88 -22.50 -14.94 34.63
CA LYS A 88 -23.15 -16.09 34.00
C LYS A 88 -22.89 -17.36 34.84
N PHE A 89 -23.94 -18.11 35.11
CA PHE A 89 -23.89 -19.37 35.89
C PHE A 89 -23.18 -19.21 37.24
N GLY A 90 -23.43 -18.08 37.96
CA GLY A 90 -22.83 -17.83 39.28
C GLY A 90 -21.35 -17.45 39.28
N ARG A 91 -20.77 -17.15 38.12
CA ARG A 91 -19.39 -16.63 37.97
C ARG A 91 -19.38 -15.28 37.30
N SER A 92 -18.57 -14.37 37.81
CA SER A 92 -18.27 -13.09 37.16
C SER A 92 -17.10 -13.29 36.20
N VAL A 93 -17.30 -12.91 34.94
CA VAL A 93 -16.32 -13.04 33.86
C VAL A 93 -16.17 -11.68 33.19
N TYR A 94 -14.95 -11.28 32.86
CA TYR A 94 -14.71 -10.16 31.98
C TYR A 94 -14.51 -10.63 30.55
N GLN A 95 -14.87 -9.80 29.59
CA GLN A 95 -14.70 -10.08 28.17
C GLN A 95 -14.49 -8.80 27.39
N LEU A 96 -13.87 -8.89 26.24
CA LEU A 96 -13.70 -7.81 25.28
C LEU A 96 -14.85 -7.86 24.26
N ILE A 97 -15.57 -6.75 24.10
CA ILE A 97 -16.55 -6.58 23.02
C ILE A 97 -15.82 -5.95 21.86
N ILE A 98 -15.76 -6.68 20.74
CA ILE A 98 -15.03 -6.27 19.53
C ILE A 98 -15.98 -5.52 18.59
N ASP A 99 -15.55 -4.34 18.15
CA ASP A 99 -16.25 -3.51 17.17
C ASP A 99 -15.50 -3.42 15.84
N GLN A 100 -14.14 -3.53 15.84
CA GLN A 100 -13.31 -3.45 14.65
C GLN A 100 -12.11 -4.39 14.77
N VAL A 101 -11.68 -4.93 13.62
CA VAL A 101 -10.51 -5.82 13.51
C VAL A 101 -9.66 -5.37 12.33
N GLU A 102 -8.35 -5.40 12.51
CA GLU A 102 -7.36 -5.12 11.47
C GLU A 102 -6.30 -6.20 11.48
N TYR A 103 -5.71 -6.50 10.32
CA TYR A 103 -4.54 -7.37 10.28
C TYR A 103 -3.40 -6.77 11.11
N SER A 104 -2.74 -7.62 11.90
CA SER A 104 -1.57 -7.27 12.70
C SER A 104 -0.51 -8.34 12.53
N GLY A 105 0.75 -7.90 12.66
CA GLY A 105 1.89 -8.78 12.44
C GLY A 105 2.22 -9.01 10.97
N THR A 106 3.50 -9.20 10.69
CA THR A 106 4.06 -9.35 9.33
C THR A 106 3.42 -10.54 8.58
N GLY A 107 3.16 -11.65 9.28
CA GLY A 107 2.59 -12.87 8.69
C GLY A 107 1.17 -12.67 8.15
N SER A 108 0.32 -11.98 8.91
CA SER A 108 -1.07 -11.69 8.52
C SER A 108 -1.15 -10.72 7.33
N ILE A 109 -0.27 -9.73 7.32
CA ILE A 109 -0.18 -8.78 6.21
C ILE A 109 0.31 -9.46 4.93
N LEU A 110 1.32 -10.33 5.04
CA LEU A 110 1.80 -11.11 3.90
C LEU A 110 0.72 -12.03 3.33
N LYS A 111 -0.05 -12.70 4.18
CA LYS A 111 -1.19 -13.52 3.75
C LYS A 111 -2.23 -12.68 3.02
N LEU A 112 -2.59 -11.52 3.55
CA LEU A 112 -3.53 -10.59 2.89
C LEU A 112 -3.04 -10.18 1.50
N ILE A 113 -1.76 -9.83 1.37
CA ILE A 113 -1.16 -9.44 0.08
C ILE A 113 -1.21 -10.63 -0.90
N GLU A 114 -0.91 -11.83 -0.44
CA GLU A 114 -0.94 -13.05 -1.25
C GLU A 114 -2.36 -13.38 -1.75
N ASP A 115 -3.37 -13.25 -0.90
CA ASP A 115 -4.76 -13.49 -1.27
C ASP A 115 -5.27 -12.43 -2.27
N ARG A 116 -4.97 -11.16 -2.04
CA ARG A 116 -5.23 -10.07 -3.02
C ARG A 116 -4.53 -10.31 -4.36
N LYS A 117 -3.27 -10.78 -4.31
CA LYS A 117 -2.51 -11.12 -5.51
C LYS A 117 -3.19 -12.20 -6.33
N LYS A 118 -3.66 -13.27 -5.69
CA LYS A 118 -4.39 -14.36 -6.36
C LYS A 118 -5.67 -13.84 -7.01
N GLU A 119 -6.47 -13.06 -6.26
CA GLU A 119 -7.71 -12.48 -6.77
C GLU A 119 -7.48 -11.60 -8.01
N LEU A 120 -6.53 -10.66 -7.94
CA LEU A 120 -6.24 -9.72 -9.02
C LEU A 120 -5.58 -10.41 -10.22
N SER A 121 -4.81 -11.47 -9.99
CA SER A 121 -4.24 -12.30 -11.06
C SER A 121 -5.31 -13.07 -11.83
N LEU A 122 -6.35 -13.60 -11.13
CA LEU A 122 -7.50 -14.25 -11.80
C LEU A 122 -8.29 -13.29 -12.69
N LEU A 123 -8.24 -11.98 -12.41
CA LEU A 123 -8.81 -10.93 -13.25
C LEU A 123 -7.91 -10.52 -14.42
N GLY A 124 -6.71 -11.13 -14.57
CA GLY A 124 -5.75 -10.85 -15.63
C GLY A 124 -5.08 -9.47 -15.54
N LEU A 125 -5.01 -8.87 -14.32
CA LEU A 125 -4.45 -7.54 -14.15
C LEU A 125 -2.91 -7.51 -14.22
N PHE A 126 -2.27 -8.65 -14.11
CA PHE A 126 -0.81 -8.80 -14.11
C PHE A 126 -0.24 -9.41 -15.39
N ASP A 127 -1.09 -9.62 -16.39
CA ASP A 127 -0.69 -10.25 -17.66
C ASP A 127 0.29 -9.35 -18.42
N ASP A 128 1.41 -9.91 -18.87
CA ASP A 128 2.45 -9.16 -19.56
C ASP A 128 2.01 -8.63 -20.93
N ASP A 129 1.03 -9.26 -21.57
CA ASP A 129 0.45 -8.82 -22.85
C ASP A 129 -0.38 -7.53 -22.72
N LYS A 130 -0.78 -7.17 -21.50
CA LYS A 130 -1.52 -5.93 -21.18
C LYS A 130 -0.58 -4.76 -20.92
N LYS A 131 0.72 -5.02 -20.68
CA LYS A 131 1.68 -3.98 -20.35
C LYS A 131 2.02 -3.11 -21.55
N LYS A 132 2.05 -1.80 -21.33
CA LYS A 132 2.35 -0.80 -22.34
C LYS A 132 3.86 -0.65 -22.54
N LYS A 133 4.27 -0.38 -23.77
CA LYS A 133 5.66 -0.04 -24.05
C LYS A 133 5.96 1.38 -23.57
N LEU A 134 7.10 1.53 -22.89
CA LEU A 134 7.58 2.84 -22.46
C LEU A 134 7.98 3.70 -23.67
N PRO A 135 7.74 5.01 -23.62
CA PRO A 135 8.17 5.92 -24.65
C PRO A 135 9.71 6.00 -24.70
N LYS A 136 10.28 5.89 -25.88
CA LYS A 136 11.75 5.91 -26.07
C LYS A 136 12.35 7.30 -25.76
N TYR A 137 11.60 8.37 -26.03
CA TYR A 137 12.01 9.76 -25.85
C TYR A 137 10.86 10.56 -25.21
N PRO A 138 10.63 10.40 -23.90
CA PRO A 138 9.54 11.11 -23.22
C PRO A 138 9.83 12.62 -23.18
N LYS A 139 8.86 13.43 -23.57
CA LYS A 139 8.95 14.89 -23.45
C LYS A 139 8.65 15.35 -22.03
N SER A 140 7.75 14.63 -21.34
CA SER A 140 7.33 14.95 -19.98
C SER A 140 7.17 13.68 -19.16
N ILE A 141 7.75 13.68 -17.96
CA ILE A 141 7.61 12.57 -16.98
C ILE A 141 6.91 13.12 -15.75
N GLY A 142 5.85 12.43 -15.32
CA GLY A 142 5.17 12.67 -14.06
C GLY A 142 5.77 11.79 -12.96
N VAL A 143 6.18 12.39 -11.86
CA VAL A 143 6.71 11.65 -10.70
C VAL A 143 5.74 11.79 -9.53
N LEU A 144 5.12 10.69 -9.12
CA LEU A 144 4.28 10.61 -7.93
C LEU A 144 5.14 10.15 -6.75
N THR A 145 5.42 11.05 -5.82
CA THR A 145 6.26 10.81 -4.65
C THR A 145 5.99 11.84 -3.56
N SER A 146 6.58 11.67 -2.38
CA SER A 146 6.49 12.68 -1.31
C SER A 146 7.27 13.94 -1.66
N SER A 147 6.76 15.10 -1.25
CA SER A 147 7.40 16.40 -1.52
C SER A 147 8.74 16.62 -0.82
N SER A 148 9.00 15.91 0.27
CA SER A 148 10.15 16.14 1.16
C SER A 148 11.19 15.01 1.16
N GLY A 149 11.02 13.99 0.33
CA GLY A 149 11.90 12.82 0.30
C GLY A 149 13.18 13.03 -0.52
N SER A 150 14.29 12.36 -0.17
CA SER A 150 15.52 12.32 -0.99
C SER A 150 15.26 11.72 -2.38
N VAL A 151 14.29 10.83 -2.48
CA VAL A 151 13.89 10.13 -3.71
C VAL A 151 13.63 11.08 -4.89
N ILE A 152 12.95 12.20 -4.65
CA ILE A 152 12.65 13.16 -5.71
C ILE A 152 13.91 13.84 -6.23
N HIS A 153 14.85 14.18 -5.34
CA HIS A 153 16.12 14.81 -5.72
C HIS A 153 16.97 13.84 -6.57
N ASP A 154 17.00 12.55 -6.18
CA ASP A 154 17.72 11.50 -6.92
C ASP A 154 17.16 11.33 -8.34
N ILE A 155 15.83 11.29 -8.49
CA ILE A 155 15.17 11.17 -9.79
C ILE A 155 15.46 12.40 -10.66
N ILE A 156 15.25 13.61 -10.12
CA ILE A 156 15.47 14.86 -10.86
C ILE A 156 16.94 14.96 -11.29
N HIS A 157 17.87 14.71 -10.38
CA HIS A 157 19.29 14.76 -10.68
C HIS A 157 19.66 13.78 -11.80
N ARG A 158 19.19 12.53 -11.68
CA ARG A 158 19.54 11.47 -12.63
C ARG A 158 18.96 11.70 -14.02
N ILE A 159 17.69 12.15 -14.13
CA ILE A 159 17.08 12.50 -15.42
C ILE A 159 17.79 13.71 -16.04
N SER A 160 18.06 14.76 -15.26
CA SER A 160 18.70 15.99 -15.75
C SER A 160 20.13 15.74 -16.24
N GLU A 161 20.89 14.88 -15.58
CA GLU A 161 22.23 14.46 -16.00
C GLU A 161 22.17 13.67 -17.31
N ARG A 162 21.25 12.69 -17.38
CA ARG A 162 21.18 11.70 -18.44
C ARG A 162 20.48 12.20 -19.71
N PHE A 163 19.39 12.98 -19.57
CA PHE A 163 18.61 13.50 -20.70
C PHE A 163 17.89 14.82 -20.32
N PRO A 164 18.57 15.97 -20.34
CA PRO A 164 18.10 17.24 -19.79
C PRO A 164 16.94 17.90 -20.54
N VAL A 165 16.53 17.37 -21.69
CA VAL A 165 15.43 17.92 -22.49
C VAL A 165 14.05 17.44 -22.04
N THR A 166 13.99 16.42 -21.16
CA THR A 166 12.75 15.91 -20.61
C THR A 166 12.25 16.82 -19.48
N GLN A 167 11.00 17.22 -19.53
CA GLN A 167 10.36 17.97 -18.45
C GLN A 167 9.93 17.01 -17.34
N ILE A 168 10.25 17.36 -16.11
CA ILE A 168 9.83 16.58 -14.93
C ILE A 168 8.71 17.34 -14.22
N LYS A 169 7.59 16.67 -13.98
CA LYS A 169 6.46 17.18 -13.21
C LYS A 169 6.31 16.35 -11.95
N VAL A 170 6.44 16.99 -10.82
CA VAL A 170 6.27 16.35 -9.53
C VAL A 170 4.84 16.48 -9.07
N PHE A 171 4.23 15.37 -8.75
CA PHE A 171 2.92 15.26 -8.11
C PHE A 171 3.14 14.84 -6.67
N PRO A 172 3.08 15.79 -5.72
CA PRO A 172 3.30 15.47 -4.31
C PRO A 172 2.11 14.68 -3.78
N ILE A 173 2.40 13.47 -3.30
CA ILE A 173 1.42 12.56 -2.70
C ILE A 173 1.92 12.08 -1.35
N SER A 174 1.00 11.65 -0.49
CA SER A 174 1.34 10.89 0.70
C SER A 174 1.76 9.47 0.29
N VAL A 175 2.99 9.08 0.59
CA VAL A 175 3.53 7.75 0.24
C VAL A 175 3.41 6.74 1.40
N GLN A 176 2.69 7.09 2.47
CA GLN A 176 2.42 6.29 3.66
C GLN A 176 1.11 6.73 4.31
N GLY A 177 0.48 5.82 5.07
CA GLY A 177 -0.81 6.06 5.74
C GLY A 177 -1.98 5.43 4.98
N LYS A 178 -3.05 5.12 5.72
CA LYS A 178 -4.20 4.33 5.22
C LYS A 178 -4.88 4.90 3.96
N ASN A 179 -4.89 6.22 3.78
CA ASN A 179 -5.60 6.89 2.69
C ASN A 179 -4.69 7.26 1.50
N SER A 180 -3.40 6.92 1.54
CA SER A 180 -2.44 7.28 0.46
C SER A 180 -2.87 6.73 -0.90
N HIS A 181 -3.45 5.53 -0.95
CA HIS A 181 -3.94 4.93 -2.19
C HIS A 181 -5.07 5.75 -2.83
N ILE A 182 -5.96 6.36 -2.02
CA ILE A 182 -7.05 7.23 -2.51
C ILE A 182 -6.47 8.48 -3.14
N GLU A 183 -5.51 9.12 -2.46
CA GLU A 183 -4.83 10.31 -2.98
C GLU A 183 -4.13 10.03 -4.32
N ILE A 184 -3.49 8.87 -4.46
CA ILE A 184 -2.87 8.45 -5.73
C ILE A 184 -3.94 8.29 -6.82
N ILE A 185 -5.07 7.65 -6.53
CA ILE A 185 -6.18 7.47 -7.48
C ILE A 185 -6.70 8.83 -7.94
N ASP A 186 -6.96 9.75 -7.02
CA ASP A 186 -7.45 11.09 -7.32
C ASP A 186 -6.48 11.86 -8.23
N PHE A 187 -5.16 11.76 -7.97
CA PHE A 187 -4.15 12.36 -8.84
C PHE A 187 -4.10 11.72 -10.23
N LEU A 188 -4.24 10.41 -10.34
CA LEU A 188 -4.30 9.73 -11.64
C LEU A 188 -5.53 10.17 -12.44
N ASP A 189 -6.67 10.34 -11.78
CA ASP A 189 -7.90 10.85 -12.40
C ASP A 189 -7.74 12.29 -12.84
N LEU A 190 -7.13 13.13 -12.02
CA LEU A 190 -6.81 14.50 -12.38
C LEU A 190 -5.90 14.55 -13.62
N ILE A 191 -4.82 13.78 -13.66
CA ILE A 191 -3.86 13.74 -14.78
C ILE A 191 -4.54 13.29 -16.07
N GLU A 192 -5.41 12.28 -16.03
CA GLU A 192 -6.08 11.78 -17.24
C GLU A 192 -7.20 12.69 -17.73
N ASN A 193 -7.95 13.31 -16.82
CA ASN A 193 -9.14 14.10 -17.16
C ASN A 193 -8.86 15.60 -17.36
N HIS A 194 -7.63 16.04 -17.11
CA HIS A 194 -7.29 17.46 -17.24
C HIS A 194 -7.08 17.83 -18.73
N ASP A 195 -7.98 18.66 -19.28
CA ASP A 195 -7.98 19.03 -20.70
C ASP A 195 -7.52 20.50 -20.95
N SER A 196 -6.88 21.15 -19.98
CA SER A 196 -6.37 22.52 -20.23
C SER A 196 -5.15 22.51 -21.16
N LYS A 197 -5.08 23.47 -22.07
CA LYS A 197 -3.94 23.62 -22.99
C LYS A 197 -2.60 23.84 -22.28
N ASP A 198 -2.66 24.37 -21.06
CA ASP A 198 -1.48 24.68 -20.24
C ASP A 198 -0.98 23.47 -19.42
N PHE A 199 -1.77 22.41 -19.34
CA PHE A 199 -1.39 21.18 -18.66
C PHE A 199 -0.87 20.16 -19.67
N LEU A 200 0.45 20.06 -19.81
CA LEU A 200 1.06 18.99 -20.60
C LEU A 200 0.91 17.67 -19.85
N LYS A 201 0.09 16.75 -20.37
CA LYS A 201 -0.03 15.39 -19.82
C LYS A 201 1.34 14.71 -19.88
N PRO A 202 1.78 14.02 -18.83
CA PRO A 202 3.04 13.27 -18.89
C PRO A 202 2.94 12.12 -19.90
N ASP A 203 4.05 11.88 -20.61
CA ASP A 203 4.18 10.73 -21.51
C ASP A 203 4.48 9.43 -20.75
N LEU A 204 4.95 9.56 -19.52
CA LEU A 204 5.36 8.49 -18.62
C LEU A 204 5.11 8.90 -17.18
N ILE A 205 4.64 7.96 -16.35
CA ILE A 205 4.48 8.16 -14.90
C ILE A 205 5.48 7.27 -14.16
N ILE A 206 6.10 7.81 -13.12
CA ILE A 206 6.94 7.08 -12.17
C ILE A 206 6.29 7.15 -10.79
N PHE A 207 5.92 6.00 -10.24
CA PHE A 207 5.56 5.86 -8.84
C PHE A 207 6.85 5.62 -8.05
N ALA A 208 7.22 6.55 -7.17
CA ALA A 208 8.50 6.46 -6.48
C ALA A 208 8.36 6.62 -4.97
N ARG A 209 8.94 5.66 -4.26
CA ARG A 209 9.08 5.69 -2.80
C ARG A 209 10.37 4.99 -2.41
N GLY A 210 11.04 5.51 -1.38
CA GLY A 210 12.12 4.79 -0.70
C GLY A 210 11.61 3.54 0.03
N GLY A 211 12.48 2.77 0.61
CA GLY A 211 12.13 1.61 1.44
C GLY A 211 11.25 1.98 2.64
N GLY A 212 10.66 0.98 3.27
CA GLY A 212 9.82 1.11 4.45
C GLY A 212 9.38 -0.24 4.97
N SER A 213 8.67 -0.24 6.10
CA SER A 213 8.08 -1.47 6.62
C SER A 213 6.95 -1.98 5.71
N LEU A 214 6.60 -3.25 5.88
CA LEU A 214 5.51 -3.86 5.11
C LEU A 214 4.18 -3.12 5.31
N GLU A 215 3.92 -2.65 6.53
CA GLU A 215 2.75 -1.85 6.90
C GLU A 215 2.71 -0.52 6.15
N GLU A 216 3.87 0.11 6.00
CA GLU A 216 3.99 1.38 5.26
C GLU A 216 3.83 1.21 3.75
N LEU A 217 4.09 0.01 3.22
CA LEU A 217 3.91 -0.33 1.81
C LEU A 217 2.48 -0.79 1.47
N MET A 218 1.61 -0.98 2.48
CA MET A 218 0.24 -1.45 2.28
C MET A 218 -0.60 -0.61 1.30
N PRO A 219 -0.50 0.73 1.24
CA PRO A 219 -1.26 1.51 0.26
C PRO A 219 -1.01 1.10 -1.20
N PHE A 220 0.18 0.59 -1.52
CA PHE A 220 0.55 0.10 -2.85
C PHE A 220 0.10 -1.35 -3.12
N ASN A 221 -0.58 -1.96 -2.15
CA ASN A 221 -1.21 -3.27 -2.22
C ASN A 221 -2.75 -3.19 -2.17
N GLU A 222 -3.32 -1.99 -2.29
CA GLU A 222 -4.78 -1.81 -2.25
C GLU A 222 -5.41 -2.13 -3.62
N PRO A 223 -6.42 -3.04 -3.67
CA PRO A 223 -7.02 -3.51 -4.91
C PRO A 223 -7.58 -2.40 -5.81
N ASP A 224 -8.11 -1.34 -5.21
CA ASP A 224 -8.69 -0.22 -5.98
C ASP A 224 -7.61 0.59 -6.70
N LEU A 225 -6.46 0.81 -6.07
CA LEU A 225 -5.31 1.43 -6.72
C LEU A 225 -4.81 0.55 -7.88
N ILE A 226 -4.70 -0.76 -7.69
CA ILE A 226 -4.25 -1.69 -8.71
C ILE A 226 -5.19 -1.69 -9.91
N LYS A 227 -6.50 -1.78 -9.67
CA LYS A 227 -7.52 -1.68 -10.72
C LYS A 227 -7.46 -0.34 -11.46
N ARG A 228 -7.17 0.76 -10.74
CA ARG A 228 -7.04 2.09 -11.35
C ARG A 228 -5.79 2.20 -12.22
N VAL A 229 -4.65 1.71 -11.76
CA VAL A 229 -3.38 1.72 -12.51
C VAL A 229 -3.48 0.83 -13.77
N PHE A 230 -4.14 -0.32 -13.66
CA PHE A 230 -4.42 -1.16 -14.83
C PHE A 230 -5.17 -0.41 -15.95
N LYS A 231 -6.14 0.44 -15.59
CA LYS A 231 -6.91 1.25 -16.54
C LYS A 231 -6.19 2.50 -17.04
N LEU A 232 -5.05 2.84 -16.45
CA LEU A 232 -4.28 4.04 -16.81
C LEU A 232 -3.80 3.92 -18.26
N LYS A 233 -4.04 4.95 -19.07
CA LYS A 233 -3.61 4.98 -20.49
C LYS A 233 -2.14 5.36 -20.64
N ILE A 234 -1.61 6.10 -19.69
CA ILE A 234 -0.22 6.57 -19.68
C ILE A 234 0.69 5.41 -19.22
N PRO A 235 1.77 5.09 -19.93
CA PRO A 235 2.77 4.12 -19.47
C PRO A 235 3.34 4.50 -18.11
N ASN A 236 3.65 3.49 -17.29
CA ASN A 236 4.11 3.76 -15.94
C ASN A 236 5.22 2.81 -15.47
N ILE A 237 6.04 3.32 -14.56
CA ILE A 237 7.12 2.58 -13.89
C ILE A 237 6.83 2.60 -12.39
N SER A 238 6.88 1.45 -11.76
CA SER A 238 6.91 1.34 -10.30
C SER A 238 8.36 1.26 -9.82
N ALA A 239 8.67 2.10 -8.82
CA ALA A 239 9.95 2.13 -8.10
C ALA A 239 9.69 2.28 -6.60
N ILE A 240 9.02 1.27 -6.03
CA ILE A 240 8.58 1.23 -4.66
C ILE A 240 9.34 0.13 -3.92
N GLY A 241 9.93 0.49 -2.78
CA GLY A 241 10.72 -0.44 -1.99
C GLY A 241 12.09 -0.77 -2.58
N HIS A 242 12.69 -1.82 -2.05
CA HIS A 242 13.96 -2.37 -2.50
C HIS A 242 13.76 -3.67 -3.31
N ASP A 243 14.85 -4.28 -3.77
CA ASP A 243 14.81 -5.47 -4.62
C ASP A 243 13.96 -6.62 -4.08
N THR A 244 13.85 -6.78 -2.76
CA THR A 244 13.11 -7.85 -2.08
C THR A 244 11.65 -7.53 -1.81
N ASP A 245 11.26 -6.25 -1.83
CA ASP A 245 9.97 -5.77 -1.34
C ASP A 245 9.00 -5.54 -2.49
N TYR A 246 8.38 -6.59 -2.99
CA TYR A 246 7.39 -6.50 -4.06
C TYR A 246 6.02 -6.06 -3.54
N THR A 247 5.45 -5.05 -4.19
CA THR A 247 4.05 -4.64 -4.00
C THR A 247 3.17 -5.08 -5.17
N LEU A 248 1.86 -5.09 -4.98
CA LEU A 248 0.92 -5.39 -6.08
C LEU A 248 0.97 -4.32 -7.18
N LEU A 249 1.37 -3.09 -6.84
CA LEU A 249 1.62 -2.04 -7.83
C LEU A 249 2.77 -2.40 -8.78
N ASP A 250 3.81 -3.10 -8.31
CA ASP A 250 4.91 -3.55 -9.14
C ASP A 250 4.47 -4.56 -10.20
N TYR A 251 3.50 -5.43 -9.86
CA TYR A 251 2.97 -6.43 -10.78
C TYR A 251 2.08 -5.82 -11.87
N VAL A 252 1.27 -4.81 -11.54
CA VAL A 252 0.35 -4.17 -12.50
C VAL A 252 1.03 -3.09 -13.34
N SER A 253 2.13 -2.53 -12.89
CA SER A 253 2.89 -1.51 -13.62
C SER A 253 3.49 -2.06 -14.91
N ASP A 254 3.63 -1.20 -15.91
CA ASP A 254 4.18 -1.59 -17.20
C ASP A 254 5.66 -2.03 -17.09
N LEU A 255 6.39 -1.44 -16.13
CA LEU A 255 7.74 -1.85 -15.79
C LEU A 255 8.00 -1.62 -14.29
N ARG A 256 8.74 -2.54 -13.67
CA ARG A 256 9.29 -2.38 -12.33
C ARG A 256 10.74 -1.97 -12.39
N ALA A 257 11.12 -1.00 -11.60
CA ALA A 257 12.51 -0.62 -11.34
C ALA A 257 12.88 -0.94 -9.88
N PRO A 258 14.08 -1.48 -9.61
CA PRO A 258 14.48 -1.86 -8.26
C PRO A 258 14.69 -0.68 -7.31
N THR A 259 14.94 0.50 -7.88
CA THR A 259 15.14 1.75 -7.11
C THR A 259 14.59 2.95 -7.89
N PRO A 260 14.29 4.07 -7.23
CA PRO A 260 13.92 5.31 -7.89
C PRO A 260 14.97 5.83 -8.89
N THR A 261 16.25 5.65 -8.58
CA THR A 261 17.36 6.00 -9.49
C THR A 261 17.35 5.13 -10.74
N ALA A 262 17.13 3.82 -10.59
CA ALA A 262 17.00 2.90 -11.72
C ALA A 262 15.79 3.25 -12.59
N ALA A 263 14.67 3.63 -11.98
CA ALA A 263 13.49 4.10 -12.72
C ALA A 263 13.81 5.34 -13.57
N ALA A 264 14.55 6.29 -13.01
CA ALA A 264 15.00 7.47 -13.73
C ALA A 264 15.91 7.13 -14.93
N GLU A 265 16.79 6.15 -14.77
CA GLU A 265 17.67 5.67 -15.86
C GLU A 265 16.91 4.97 -16.97
N ILE A 266 15.94 4.15 -16.62
CA ILE A 266 15.11 3.41 -17.59
C ILE A 266 14.16 4.36 -18.31
N ALA A 267 13.67 5.39 -17.62
CA ALA A 267 12.69 6.34 -18.14
C ALA A 267 13.22 7.18 -19.31
N VAL A 268 14.54 7.42 -19.39
CA VAL A 268 15.15 8.29 -20.42
C VAL A 268 16.37 7.65 -21.07
N PRO A 269 16.65 7.97 -22.33
CA PRO A 269 17.88 7.50 -23.00
C PRO A 269 19.12 8.19 -22.43
N ASP A 270 20.27 7.65 -22.74
CA ASP A 270 21.57 8.28 -22.44
C ASP A 270 21.97 9.26 -23.56
N LYS A 271 22.10 10.55 -23.23
CA LYS A 271 22.49 11.59 -24.20
C LYS A 271 23.83 11.32 -24.84
N ASN A 272 24.81 10.77 -24.07
CA ASN A 272 26.15 10.54 -24.60
C ASN A 272 26.13 9.41 -25.64
N HIS A 273 25.35 8.34 -25.37
CA HIS A 273 25.15 7.26 -26.33
C HIS A 273 24.49 7.78 -27.63
N LEU A 274 23.50 8.69 -27.51
CA LEU A 274 22.83 9.27 -28.66
C LEU A 274 23.79 10.19 -29.46
N LEU A 275 24.60 11.00 -28.79
CA LEU A 275 25.58 11.88 -29.44
C LEU A 275 26.63 11.06 -30.18
N ASN A 276 27.18 10.04 -29.56
CA ASN A 276 28.13 9.14 -30.21
C ASN A 276 27.51 8.46 -31.46
N HIS A 277 26.27 8.00 -31.34
CA HIS A 277 25.57 7.38 -32.48
C HIS A 277 25.36 8.37 -33.64
N ILE A 278 25.02 9.63 -33.34
CA ILE A 278 24.91 10.70 -34.35
C ILE A 278 26.26 10.95 -35.02
N GLN A 279 27.34 11.00 -34.26
CA GLN A 279 28.69 11.18 -34.79
C GLN A 279 29.11 10.03 -35.72
N ASP A 280 28.87 8.79 -35.31
CA ASP A 280 29.13 7.59 -36.14
C ASP A 280 28.36 7.65 -37.47
N LEU A 281 27.08 8.08 -37.41
CA LEU A 281 26.27 8.22 -38.64
C LEU A 281 26.80 9.34 -39.54
N GLN A 282 27.26 10.45 -38.96
CA GLN A 282 27.88 11.53 -39.72
C GLN A 282 29.15 11.10 -40.39
N GLU A 283 30.03 10.36 -39.73
CA GLU A 283 31.25 9.81 -40.28
C GLU A 283 30.95 8.85 -41.43
N LYS A 284 30.00 7.93 -41.28
CA LYS A 284 29.56 7.01 -42.35
C LYS A 284 28.98 7.75 -43.54
N LEU A 285 28.22 8.82 -43.31
CA LEU A 285 27.68 9.64 -44.38
C LEU A 285 28.82 10.34 -45.18
N ASN A 286 29.75 10.97 -44.47
CA ASN A 286 30.88 11.66 -45.08
C ASN A 286 31.74 10.65 -45.92
N TYR A 287 32.04 9.50 -45.37
CA TYR A 287 32.75 8.45 -46.07
C TYR A 287 32.00 8.00 -47.35
N SER A 288 30.68 7.83 -47.26
CA SER A 288 29.88 7.44 -48.44
C SER A 288 29.84 8.50 -49.53
N ILE A 289 29.85 9.77 -49.12
CA ILE A 289 29.93 10.92 -50.08
C ILE A 289 31.31 10.93 -50.76
N GLU A 290 32.40 10.83 -50.00
CA GLU A 290 33.77 10.82 -50.54
C GLU A 290 33.97 9.67 -51.53
N GLN A 291 33.49 8.48 -51.21
CA GLN A 291 33.57 7.31 -52.12
C GLN A 291 32.84 7.58 -53.45
N ARG A 292 31.74 8.31 -53.46
CA ARG A 292 31.03 8.64 -54.69
C ARG A 292 31.77 9.70 -55.56
N TYR A 293 32.51 10.62 -54.91
CA TYR A 293 33.33 11.58 -55.67
C TYR A 293 34.62 11.02 -56.21
N ILE A 294 35.18 9.95 -55.63
CA ILE A 294 36.40 9.28 -56.09
C ILE A 294 36.10 8.33 -57.28
N VAL A 295 34.87 7.87 -57.44
CA VAL A 295 34.45 6.92 -58.52
C VAL A 295 33.93 7.67 -59.75
N GLN A 296 33.84 8.98 -59.76
CA GLN A 296 33.62 9.84 -60.95
C GLN A 296 34.96 10.38 -61.49
#